data_198cd3311b3b5899611c1564326b25b7
#
_entry.id   198cd3311b3b5899611c1564326b25b7
#
_cell.length_a   1.000
_cell.length_b   1.000
_cell.length_c   1.000
_cell.angle_alpha   90.00
_cell.angle_beta   90.00
_cell.angle_gamma   90.00
#
_symmetry.space_group_name_H-M   'P 1'
#
loop_
_entity.id
_entity.type
_entity.pdbx_description
1 polymer ?
#
loop_
_entity_poly.entity_id
_entity_poly.type
_entity_poly.pdbx_seq_one_letter_code
_entity_poly.pdbx_strand_id
1 'polypeptide(L)'
;MIVLDEHLEGLGLEIVIGHWYPGKVSVIQKFRPGTLVKDDVIPVLLRQAKQPTFITINWPDFWRRASADKRYCLICFPLPRERTHEIPDLLRQVLKLKQFNTKAGRMGTVMRVTKKSVHYYRINDPQVYTLSI
;
A
#
# COMPACT_ATOMS: atom_id res chain seq x y z
N MET A 1 6.54 5.84 6.10
CA MET A 1 5.12 6.25 6.26
C MET A 1 4.21 5.28 5.54
N ILE A 2 3.18 4.83 6.21
CA ILE A 2 2.10 4.08 5.58
C ILE A 2 0.94 5.04 5.34
N VAL A 3 0.37 5.01 4.13
CA VAL A 3 -0.73 5.87 3.71
C VAL A 3 -1.90 4.98 3.30
N LEU A 4 -3.05 5.16 3.94
CA LEU A 4 -4.26 4.39 3.65
C LEU A 4 -5.14 5.13 2.64
N ASP A 5 -5.71 4.38 1.68
CA ASP A 5 -6.67 4.89 0.71
C ASP A 5 -7.94 5.37 1.42
N GLU A 6 -8.68 6.26 0.77
CA GLU A 6 -9.92 6.83 1.33
C GLU A 6 -10.96 5.75 1.66
N HIS A 7 -11.01 4.65 0.91
CA HIS A 7 -11.92 3.52 1.18
C HIS A 7 -11.63 2.84 2.52
N LEU A 8 -10.46 3.10 3.11
CA LEU A 8 -10.05 2.53 4.39
C LEU A 8 -10.18 3.50 5.54
N GLU A 9 -10.64 4.72 5.29
CA GLU A 9 -10.86 5.73 6.34
C GLU A 9 -12.00 5.31 7.26
N GLY A 10 -11.87 5.63 8.55
CA GLY A 10 -12.92 5.39 9.53
C GLY A 10 -13.04 3.95 10.01
N LEU A 11 -12.12 3.07 9.61
CA LEU A 11 -12.13 1.66 10.00
C LEU A 11 -11.19 1.37 11.18
N GLY A 12 -10.47 2.37 11.67
CA GLY A 12 -9.53 2.21 12.78
C GLY A 12 -8.23 1.52 12.41
N LEU A 13 -7.97 1.29 11.13
CA LEU A 13 -6.77 0.57 10.68
C LEU A 13 -5.49 1.31 11.04
N GLU A 14 -5.49 2.64 11.01
CA GLU A 14 -4.32 3.44 11.37
C GLU A 14 -3.91 3.22 12.84
N ILE A 15 -4.87 2.96 13.71
CA ILE A 15 -4.59 2.67 15.13
C ILE A 15 -3.99 1.28 15.27
N VAL A 16 -4.59 0.27 14.64
CA VAL A 16 -4.13 -1.11 14.73
C VAL A 16 -2.74 -1.27 14.13
N ILE A 17 -2.52 -0.71 12.94
CA ILE A 17 -1.21 -0.74 12.28
C ILE A 17 -0.19 0.05 13.12
N GLY A 18 -0.58 1.19 13.66
CA GLY A 18 0.27 2.04 14.48
C GLY A 18 0.80 1.37 15.74
N HIS A 19 0.12 0.35 16.26
CA HIS A 19 0.59 -0.40 17.43
C HIS A 19 1.90 -1.15 17.17
N TRP A 20 2.14 -1.60 15.95
CA TRP A 20 3.35 -2.37 15.62
C TRP A 20 4.26 -1.70 14.60
N TYR A 21 3.74 -0.78 13.80
CA TYR A 21 4.56 -0.08 12.80
C TYR A 21 5.27 1.10 13.44
N PRO A 22 6.63 1.18 13.37
CA PRO A 22 7.38 2.22 14.06
C PRO A 22 7.30 3.59 13.41
N GLY A 23 6.82 3.67 12.16
CA GLY A 23 6.70 4.92 11.44
C GLY A 23 5.30 5.52 11.52
N LYS A 24 5.08 6.60 10.76
CA LYS A 24 3.80 7.29 10.69
C LYS A 24 2.80 6.50 9.85
N VAL A 25 1.56 6.44 10.31
CA VAL A 25 0.41 5.91 9.55
C VAL A 25 -0.58 7.05 9.35
N SER A 26 -0.99 7.28 8.11
CA SER A 26 -1.87 8.38 7.75
C SER A 26 -2.90 7.92 6.71
N VAL A 27 -3.90 8.75 6.43
CA VAL A 27 -4.87 8.53 5.35
C VAL A 27 -4.61 9.53 4.23
N ILE A 28 -4.91 9.14 3.00
CA ILE A 28 -4.59 9.96 1.82
C ILE A 28 -5.29 11.32 1.85
N GLN A 29 -6.48 11.42 2.44
CA GLN A 29 -7.22 12.67 2.54
C GLN A 29 -6.47 13.76 3.30
N LYS A 30 -5.58 13.40 4.21
CA LYS A 30 -4.76 14.37 4.95
C LYS A 30 -3.77 15.12 4.07
N PHE A 31 -3.47 14.59 2.88
CA PHE A 31 -2.59 15.25 1.91
C PHE A 31 -3.31 16.40 1.17
N ARG A 32 -4.64 16.32 1.07
CA ARG A 32 -5.48 17.36 0.48
C ARG A 32 -6.80 17.51 1.27
N PRO A 33 -6.75 18.09 2.48
CA PRO A 33 -7.95 18.22 3.31
C PRO A 33 -9.06 19.00 2.60
N GLY A 34 -10.31 18.58 2.80
CA GLY A 34 -11.47 19.26 2.26
C GLY A 34 -11.74 19.02 0.78
N THR A 35 -10.97 18.15 0.12
CA THR A 35 -11.10 17.86 -1.31
C THR A 35 -11.17 16.35 -1.51
N LEU A 36 -12.05 15.92 -2.41
CA LEU A 36 -12.07 14.52 -2.83
C LEU A 36 -10.75 14.16 -3.55
N VAL A 37 -10.09 13.10 -3.12
CA VAL A 37 -8.86 12.63 -3.74
C VAL A 37 -9.20 11.59 -4.79
N LYS A 38 -9.06 11.93 -6.06
CA LYS A 38 -9.27 11.00 -7.18
C LYS A 38 -8.02 10.14 -7.40
N ASP A 39 -8.22 8.95 -7.97
CA ASP A 39 -7.14 7.97 -8.17
C ASP A 39 -5.98 8.50 -9.00
N ASP A 40 -6.25 9.35 -10.01
CA ASP A 40 -5.21 9.93 -10.86
C ASP A 40 -4.31 10.94 -10.14
N VAL A 41 -4.78 11.49 -9.01
CA VAL A 41 -4.02 12.45 -8.19
C VAL A 41 -3.16 11.73 -7.16
N ILE A 42 -3.49 10.51 -6.78
CA ILE A 42 -2.78 9.76 -5.73
C ILE A 42 -1.28 9.67 -5.99
N PRO A 43 -0.80 9.29 -7.19
CA PRO A 43 0.66 9.26 -7.45
C PRO A 43 1.33 10.62 -7.21
N VAL A 44 0.68 11.72 -7.58
CA VAL A 44 1.22 13.07 -7.37
C VAL A 44 1.39 13.35 -5.87
N LEU A 45 0.38 13.00 -5.06
CA LEU A 45 0.42 13.20 -3.61
C LEU A 45 1.46 12.32 -2.94
N LEU A 46 1.56 11.06 -3.36
CA LEU A 46 2.54 10.12 -2.79
C LEU A 46 3.98 10.58 -3.03
N ARG A 47 4.26 11.17 -4.20
CA ARG A 47 5.60 11.69 -4.50
C ARG A 47 6.01 12.86 -3.62
N GLN A 48 5.07 13.51 -2.94
CA GLN A 48 5.35 14.58 -2.00
C GLN A 48 5.77 14.08 -0.61
N ALA A 49 5.50 12.82 -0.30
CA ALA A 49 5.90 12.20 0.95
C ALA A 49 7.25 11.49 0.80
N LYS A 50 7.91 11.23 1.94
CA LYS A 50 9.19 10.52 1.94
C LYS A 50 8.95 9.03 2.02
N GLN A 51 9.25 8.31 0.94
CA GLN A 51 9.18 6.85 0.85
C GLN A 51 7.88 6.26 1.40
N PRO A 52 6.70 6.70 0.91
CA PRO A 52 5.43 6.20 1.41
C PRO A 52 5.10 4.82 0.85
N THR A 53 4.40 4.02 1.66
CA THR A 53 3.76 2.78 1.24
C THR A 53 2.26 2.99 1.27
N PHE A 54 1.63 2.98 0.09
CA PHE A 54 0.20 3.22 -0.08
C PHE A 54 -0.57 1.90 -0.07
N ILE A 55 -1.66 1.84 0.70
CA ILE A 55 -2.46 0.63 0.87
C ILE A 55 -3.88 0.89 0.38
N THR A 56 -4.38 -0.01 -0.47
CA THR A 56 -5.72 0.07 -1.04
C THR A 56 -6.36 -1.30 -1.14
N ILE A 57 -7.71 -1.34 -1.15
CA ILE A 57 -8.49 -2.51 -1.52
C ILE A 57 -9.03 -2.40 -2.94
N ASN A 58 -8.81 -1.28 -3.60
CA ASN A 58 -9.26 -1.02 -4.97
C ASN A 58 -8.25 -1.60 -5.98
N TRP A 59 -8.01 -2.92 -5.88
CA TRP A 59 -7.00 -3.59 -6.68
C TRP A 59 -7.29 -3.56 -8.20
N PRO A 60 -8.56 -3.57 -8.70
CA PRO A 60 -8.80 -3.50 -10.15
C PRO A 60 -8.29 -2.20 -10.78
N ASP A 61 -8.30 -1.10 -10.01
CA ASP A 61 -7.85 0.20 -10.51
C ASP A 61 -6.35 0.42 -10.35
N PHE A 62 -5.69 -0.28 -9.42
CA PHE A 62 -4.27 -0.07 -9.15
C PHE A 62 -3.36 -1.20 -9.65
N TRP A 63 -3.80 -2.46 -9.51
CA TRP A 63 -2.98 -3.59 -9.94
C TRP A 63 -2.83 -3.61 -11.47
N ARG A 64 -1.57 -3.62 -11.93
CA ARG A 64 -1.19 -3.60 -13.35
C ARG A 64 -1.53 -2.31 -14.11
N ARG A 65 -2.36 -1.44 -13.54
CA ARG A 65 -2.68 -0.13 -14.14
C ARG A 65 -1.84 0.99 -13.54
N ALA A 66 -1.48 0.87 -12.26
CA ALA A 66 -0.61 1.83 -11.62
C ALA A 66 0.81 1.69 -12.16
N SER A 67 1.43 2.80 -12.48
CA SER A 67 2.85 2.83 -12.82
C SER A 67 3.66 2.67 -11.55
N ALA A 68 4.63 1.76 -11.55
CA ALA A 68 5.63 1.71 -10.49
C ALA A 68 6.46 3.00 -10.52
N ASP A 69 6.78 3.51 -9.35
CA ASP A 69 7.57 4.75 -9.21
C ASP A 69 8.59 4.54 -8.09
N LYS A 70 9.81 4.97 -8.31
CA LYS A 70 10.90 4.82 -7.33
C LYS A 70 10.66 5.54 -6.00
N ARG A 71 9.65 6.42 -5.95
CA ARG A 71 9.36 7.25 -4.77
C ARG A 71 8.30 6.66 -3.86
N TYR A 72 7.60 5.61 -4.28
CA TYR A 72 6.56 5.00 -3.46
C TYR A 72 6.44 3.49 -3.69
N CYS A 73 5.70 2.85 -2.80
CA CYS A 73 5.28 1.46 -2.91
C CYS A 73 3.75 1.43 -2.88
N LEU A 74 3.13 0.62 -3.74
CA LEU A 74 1.69 0.39 -3.73
C LEU A 74 1.41 -1.05 -3.31
N ILE A 75 0.51 -1.23 -2.34
CA ILE A 75 0.08 -2.56 -1.90
C ILE A 75 -1.43 -2.66 -2.05
N CYS A 76 -1.88 -3.59 -2.88
CA CYS A 76 -3.28 -3.87 -3.12
C CYS A 76 -3.69 -5.13 -2.35
N PHE A 77 -4.74 -5.03 -1.54
CA PHE A 77 -5.34 -6.18 -0.87
C PHE A 77 -6.68 -6.45 -1.54
N PRO A 78 -6.83 -7.55 -2.33
CA PRO A 78 -8.09 -7.86 -3.02
C PRO A 78 -9.10 -8.45 -2.04
N LEU A 79 -9.52 -7.64 -1.08
CA LEU A 79 -10.47 -7.99 -0.03
C LEU A 79 -11.74 -7.16 -0.19
N PRO A 80 -12.91 -7.75 0.11
CA PRO A 80 -14.12 -6.96 0.26
C PRO A 80 -14.03 -6.11 1.53
N ARG A 81 -14.87 -5.06 1.59
CA ARG A 81 -14.84 -4.12 2.72
C ARG A 81 -15.05 -4.80 4.07
N GLU A 82 -15.85 -5.86 4.10
CA GLU A 82 -16.16 -6.64 5.32
C GLU A 82 -14.96 -7.39 5.88
N ARG A 83 -13.90 -7.55 5.08
CA ARG A 83 -12.70 -8.29 5.47
C ARG A 83 -11.46 -7.41 5.60
N THR A 84 -11.61 -6.09 5.62
CA THR A 84 -10.49 -5.17 5.75
C THR A 84 -9.77 -5.29 7.10
N HIS A 85 -10.42 -5.86 8.11
CA HIS A 85 -9.80 -6.17 9.39
C HIS A 85 -8.61 -7.16 9.27
N GLU A 86 -8.50 -7.86 8.16
CA GLU A 86 -7.38 -8.78 7.90
C GLU A 86 -6.11 -8.03 7.43
N ILE A 87 -6.24 -6.78 7.00
CA ILE A 87 -5.13 -6.02 6.42
C ILE A 87 -3.94 -5.87 7.39
N PRO A 88 -4.13 -5.49 8.66
CA PRO A 88 -2.98 -5.29 9.54
C PRO A 88 -2.06 -6.50 9.66
N ASP A 89 -2.62 -7.69 9.81
CA ASP A 89 -1.82 -8.91 9.93
C ASP A 89 -1.14 -9.28 8.62
N LEU A 90 -1.85 -9.18 7.49
CA LEU A 90 -1.28 -9.45 6.17
C LEU A 90 -0.16 -8.44 5.85
N LEU A 91 -0.38 -7.17 6.14
CA LEU A 91 0.63 -6.14 5.94
C LEU A 91 1.88 -6.44 6.78
N ARG A 92 1.69 -6.82 8.04
CA ARG A 92 2.81 -7.14 8.92
C ARG A 92 3.63 -8.32 8.36
N GLN A 93 2.97 -9.34 7.83
CA GLN A 93 3.66 -10.46 7.19
C GLN A 93 4.49 -10.01 5.99
N VAL A 94 3.92 -9.16 5.13
CA VAL A 94 4.62 -8.62 3.96
C VAL A 94 5.86 -7.81 4.38
N LEU A 95 5.71 -6.96 5.38
CA LEU A 95 6.80 -6.10 5.83
C LEU A 95 7.90 -6.84 6.59
N LYS A 96 7.68 -8.11 6.93
CA LYS A 96 8.72 -8.99 7.48
C LYS A 96 9.51 -9.74 6.41
N LEU A 97 9.02 -9.77 5.18
CA LEU A 97 9.74 -10.43 4.09
C LEU A 97 11.05 -9.68 3.81
N LYS A 98 12.11 -10.43 3.58
CA LYS A 98 13.46 -9.88 3.36
C LYS A 98 13.48 -8.83 2.23
N GLN A 99 12.70 -9.04 1.18
CA GLN A 99 12.63 -8.14 0.03
C GLN A 99 11.96 -6.82 0.36
N PHE A 100 11.11 -6.77 1.39
CA PHE A 100 10.21 -5.65 1.67
C PHE A 100 10.30 -5.12 3.10
N ASN A 101 11.28 -5.56 3.87
CA ASN A 101 11.37 -5.21 5.29
C ASN A 101 11.93 -3.80 5.55
N THR A 102 12.41 -3.11 4.53
CA THR A 102 12.85 -1.72 4.63
C THR A 102 12.03 -0.83 3.72
N LYS A 103 11.90 0.45 4.07
CA LYS A 103 11.24 1.45 3.22
C LYS A 103 11.93 1.52 1.85
N ALA A 104 13.25 1.62 1.84
CA ALA A 104 14.02 1.71 0.60
C ALA A 104 13.84 0.47 -0.26
N GLY A 105 13.81 -0.73 0.35
CA GLY A 105 13.63 -1.98 -0.38
C GLY A 105 12.26 -2.13 -1.02
N ARG A 106 11.23 -1.47 -0.46
CA ARG A 106 9.87 -1.50 -1.01
C ARG A 106 9.64 -0.51 -2.14
N MET A 107 10.41 0.57 -2.19
CA MET A 107 10.19 1.62 -3.19
C MET A 107 10.31 1.07 -4.61
N GLY A 108 9.44 1.56 -5.49
CA GLY A 108 9.41 1.10 -6.87
C GLY A 108 8.62 -0.19 -7.09
N THR A 109 7.89 -0.68 -6.08
CA THR A 109 7.16 -1.95 -6.15
C THR A 109 5.65 -1.71 -6.11
N VAL A 110 4.92 -2.48 -6.92
CA VAL A 110 3.46 -2.61 -6.86
C VAL A 110 3.15 -4.06 -6.50
N MET A 111 2.38 -4.26 -5.43
CA MET A 111 2.08 -5.59 -4.91
C MET A 111 0.58 -5.85 -4.87
N ARG A 112 0.23 -7.12 -4.99
CA ARG A 112 -1.10 -7.65 -4.68
C ARG A 112 -0.92 -8.75 -3.66
N VAL A 113 -1.54 -8.60 -2.48
CA VAL A 113 -1.34 -9.48 -1.33
C VAL A 113 -2.60 -10.27 -1.04
N THR A 114 -2.47 -11.60 -0.98
CA THR A 114 -3.51 -12.52 -0.52
C THR A 114 -3.02 -13.24 0.74
N LYS A 115 -3.86 -14.09 1.34
CA LYS A 115 -3.46 -14.86 2.53
C LYS A 115 -2.24 -15.75 2.30
N LYS A 116 -2.03 -16.21 1.07
CA LYS A 116 -1.02 -17.23 0.75
C LYS A 116 0.17 -16.69 -0.01
N SER A 117 0.03 -15.53 -0.65
CA SER A 117 1.06 -15.08 -1.58
C SER A 117 1.08 -13.57 -1.77
N VAL A 118 2.25 -13.10 -2.19
CA VAL A 118 2.45 -11.74 -2.68
C VAL A 118 2.82 -11.84 -4.15
N HIS A 119 2.04 -11.16 -5.00
CA HIS A 119 2.38 -10.97 -6.41
C HIS A 119 2.89 -9.55 -6.56
N TYR A 120 4.01 -9.35 -7.26
CA TYR A 120 4.56 -8.00 -7.39
C TYR A 120 5.30 -7.81 -8.70
N TYR A 121 5.38 -6.56 -9.12
CA TYR A 121 6.30 -6.11 -10.17
C TYR A 121 7.00 -4.84 -9.69
N ARG A 122 8.14 -4.54 -10.31
CA ARG A 122 8.97 -3.40 -9.95
C ARG A 122 9.13 -2.42 -11.10
N ILE A 123 9.54 -1.21 -10.79
CA ILE A 123 9.93 -0.23 -11.80
C ILE A 123 11.03 -0.83 -12.67
N ASN A 124 10.92 -0.64 -13.99
CA ASN A 124 11.85 -1.16 -15.01
C ASN A 124 11.85 -2.69 -15.15
N ASP A 125 10.95 -3.39 -14.47
CA ASP A 125 10.79 -4.84 -14.60
C ASP A 125 9.31 -5.19 -14.53
N PRO A 126 8.60 -5.23 -15.69
CA PRO A 126 7.16 -5.47 -15.73
C PRO A 126 6.76 -6.92 -15.44
N GLN A 127 7.72 -7.83 -15.32
CA GLN A 127 7.43 -9.21 -14.99
C GLN A 127 6.85 -9.32 -13.57
N VAL A 128 5.81 -10.15 -13.43
CA VAL A 128 5.18 -10.41 -12.13
C VAL A 128 5.87 -11.59 -11.46
N TYR A 129 6.33 -11.36 -10.24
CA TYR A 129 6.92 -12.39 -9.38
C TYR A 129 5.95 -12.76 -8.28
N THR A 130 6.09 -13.97 -7.74
CA THR A 130 5.23 -14.49 -6.68
C THR A 130 6.09 -14.99 -5.52
N LEU A 131 5.71 -14.59 -4.30
CA LEU A 131 6.29 -15.09 -3.05
C LEU A 131 5.18 -15.73 -2.22
N SER A 132 5.48 -16.86 -1.60
CA SER A 132 4.58 -17.48 -0.62
C SER A 132 4.74 -16.81 0.75
N ILE A 133 3.63 -16.66 1.45
CA ILE A 133 3.63 -16.13 2.83
C ILE A 133 2.84 -17.02 3.78
#